data_c1e44da4f8f6233847617f318db04e1f
#
_entry.id   c1e44da4f8f6233847617f318db04e1f
#
_cell.length_a   1.000
_cell.length_b   1.000
_cell.length_c   1.000
_cell.angle_alpha   90.00
_cell.angle_beta   90.00
_cell.angle_gamma   90.00
#
_symmetry.space_group_name_H-M   'P 1'
#
loop_
_entity.id
_entity.type
_entity.pdbx_description
1 polymer ?
#
loop_
_entity_poly.entity_id
_entity_poly.type
_entity_poly.pdbx_seq_one_letter_code
_entity_poly.pdbx_strand_id
1 'polypeptide(L)'
;VPAVTALWSAGRGMFSVARGLNRVNGHGEKRWYVINRLICSGYTIVFILVCILSLGLLVFGNMIQAFMVSRFPTTHIINFRALWALMILIIFFLGIYTFVPDKSLKLRDQLPGAVFSTVGWMAFSFAFSLYFSHIGGKNYSYMYGSLTAIVLLLLWLYFCMCILFFGAEINYFWKELFPGETKE
;
A
#
# COMPACT_ATOMS: atom_id res chain seq x y z
N VAL A 1 -21.06 13.09 -12.36
CA VAL A 1 -20.10 13.04 -13.49
C VAL A 1 -18.65 13.16 -13.00
N PRO A 2 -18.23 14.15 -12.13
CA PRO A 2 -16.81 14.30 -11.74
C PRO A 2 -16.24 13.09 -10.97
N ALA A 3 -17.03 12.44 -10.11
CA ALA A 3 -16.58 11.28 -9.36
C ALA A 3 -16.25 10.08 -10.27
N VAL A 4 -17.05 9.86 -11.30
CA VAL A 4 -16.83 8.79 -12.27
C VAL A 4 -15.58 9.04 -13.10
N THR A 5 -15.36 10.30 -13.54
CA THR A 5 -14.15 10.65 -14.29
C THR A 5 -12.89 10.58 -13.43
N ALA A 6 -12.98 10.95 -12.14
CA ALA A 6 -11.90 10.80 -11.19
C ALA A 6 -11.55 9.31 -10.95
N LEU A 7 -12.54 8.47 -10.72
CA LEU A 7 -12.36 7.02 -10.54
C LEU A 7 -11.78 6.38 -11.82
N TRP A 8 -12.24 6.80 -13.00
CA TRP A 8 -11.72 6.35 -14.28
C TRP A 8 -10.25 6.75 -14.48
N SER A 9 -9.88 7.96 -14.07
CA SER A 9 -8.50 8.46 -14.14
C SER A 9 -7.59 7.73 -13.15
N ALA A 10 -8.04 7.55 -11.90
CA ALA A 10 -7.31 6.80 -10.87
C ALA A 10 -7.08 5.33 -11.28
N GLY A 11 -8.06 4.70 -11.94
CA GLY A 11 -7.94 3.37 -12.49
C GLY A 11 -6.81 3.22 -13.55
N ARG A 12 -6.42 4.31 -14.24
CA ARG A 12 -5.25 4.28 -15.14
C ARG A 12 -3.93 4.10 -14.38
N GLY A 13 -3.79 4.77 -13.23
CA GLY A 13 -2.63 4.60 -12.36
C GLY A 13 -2.50 3.14 -11.89
N MET A 14 -3.59 2.58 -11.39
CA MET A 14 -3.62 1.18 -10.95
C MET A 14 -3.35 0.19 -12.10
N PHE A 15 -3.81 0.49 -13.30
CA PHE A 15 -3.50 -0.30 -14.49
C PHE A 15 -2.01 -0.31 -14.83
N SER A 16 -1.30 0.82 -14.63
CA SER A 16 0.16 0.89 -14.80
C SER A 16 0.89 0.05 -13.76
N VAL A 17 0.39 0.03 -12.51
CA VAL A 17 0.90 -0.85 -11.45
C VAL A 17 0.69 -2.32 -11.82
N ALA A 18 -0.49 -2.69 -12.31
CA ALA A 18 -0.79 -4.06 -12.76
C ALA A 18 0.17 -4.53 -13.86
N ARG A 19 0.46 -3.68 -14.84
CA ARG A 19 1.46 -3.98 -15.89
C ARG A 19 2.85 -4.19 -15.32
N GLY A 20 3.26 -3.34 -14.39
CA GLY A 20 4.56 -3.48 -13.72
C GLY A 20 4.65 -4.81 -12.96
N LEU A 21 3.62 -5.17 -12.19
CA LEU A 21 3.55 -6.43 -11.47
C LEU A 21 3.57 -7.66 -12.39
N ASN A 22 2.86 -7.61 -13.51
CA ASN A 22 2.89 -8.68 -14.52
C ASN A 22 4.29 -8.84 -15.10
N ARG A 23 4.99 -7.73 -15.34
CA ARG A 23 6.36 -7.75 -15.87
C ARG A 23 7.36 -8.35 -14.90
N VAL A 24 7.28 -7.99 -13.61
CA VAL A 24 8.10 -8.57 -12.54
C VAL A 24 7.87 -10.08 -12.43
N ASN A 25 6.61 -10.53 -12.51
CA ASN A 25 6.26 -11.95 -12.44
C ASN A 25 6.52 -12.73 -13.75
N GLY A 26 7.11 -12.11 -14.77
CA GLY A 26 7.42 -12.77 -16.05
C GLY A 26 6.17 -13.17 -16.86
N HIS A 27 5.01 -12.60 -16.55
CA HIS A 27 3.77 -12.90 -17.24
C HIS A 27 3.47 -11.85 -18.32
N GLY A 28 3.19 -12.31 -19.57
CA GLY A 28 2.63 -11.45 -20.60
C GLY A 28 1.17 -11.08 -20.30
N GLU A 29 0.72 -9.93 -20.80
CA GLU A 29 -0.68 -9.50 -20.68
C GLU A 29 -1.60 -10.51 -21.40
N LYS A 30 -2.32 -11.35 -20.63
CA LYS A 30 -3.25 -12.36 -21.15
C LYS A 30 -4.72 -12.01 -20.91
N ARG A 31 -4.99 -11.11 -19.97
CA ARG A 31 -6.37 -10.70 -19.66
C ARG A 31 -6.87 -9.68 -20.68
N TRP A 32 -8.13 -9.84 -21.04
CA TRP A 32 -8.81 -8.86 -21.87
C TRP A 32 -8.80 -7.48 -21.19
N TYR A 33 -8.48 -6.44 -21.93
CA TYR A 33 -8.32 -5.06 -21.45
C TYR A 33 -9.43 -4.59 -20.52
N VAL A 34 -10.71 -4.91 -20.87
CA VAL A 34 -11.90 -4.49 -20.09
C VAL A 34 -11.93 -5.16 -18.72
N ILE A 35 -11.62 -6.46 -18.64
CA ILE A 35 -11.60 -7.21 -17.36
C ILE A 35 -10.50 -6.68 -16.45
N ASN A 36 -9.31 -6.48 -17.01
CA ASN A 36 -8.19 -5.94 -16.24
C ASN A 36 -8.50 -4.54 -15.71
N ARG A 37 -9.19 -3.73 -16.49
CA ARG A 37 -9.62 -2.40 -16.11
C ARG A 37 -10.67 -2.41 -14.99
N LEU A 38 -11.63 -3.34 -15.02
CA LEU A 38 -12.62 -3.50 -13.95
C LEU A 38 -11.95 -3.91 -12.63
N ILE A 39 -11.00 -4.83 -12.68
CA ILE A 39 -10.22 -5.26 -11.51
C ILE A 39 -9.44 -4.07 -10.94
N CYS A 40 -8.73 -3.32 -11.78
CA CYS A 40 -7.98 -2.13 -11.35
C CYS A 40 -8.89 -1.05 -10.74
N SER A 41 -10.08 -0.83 -11.31
CA SER A 41 -11.08 0.08 -10.73
C SER A 41 -11.60 -0.42 -9.39
N GLY A 42 -11.85 -1.73 -9.25
CA GLY A 42 -12.23 -2.36 -7.98
C GLY A 42 -11.16 -2.17 -6.91
N TYR A 43 -9.88 -2.36 -7.25
CA TYR A 43 -8.77 -2.08 -6.33
C TYR A 43 -8.65 -0.62 -5.94
N THR A 44 -8.94 0.30 -6.84
CA THR A 44 -8.98 1.72 -6.51
C THR A 44 -10.05 2.02 -5.46
N ILE A 45 -11.22 1.38 -5.55
CA ILE A 45 -12.29 1.50 -4.54
C ILE A 45 -11.83 0.91 -3.20
N VAL A 46 -11.22 -0.29 -3.21
CA VAL A 46 -10.66 -0.91 -2.00
C VAL A 46 -9.60 -0.01 -1.37
N PHE A 47 -8.73 0.59 -2.17
CA PHE A 47 -7.73 1.54 -1.69
C PHE A 47 -8.36 2.76 -0.99
N ILE A 48 -9.39 3.36 -1.59
CA ILE A 48 -10.15 4.46 -0.98
C ILE A 48 -10.78 4.04 0.34
N LEU A 49 -11.38 2.84 0.40
CA LEU A 49 -11.96 2.30 1.63
C LEU A 49 -10.91 2.09 2.72
N VAL A 50 -9.72 1.57 2.37
CA VAL A 50 -8.59 1.43 3.30
C VAL A 50 -8.13 2.78 3.82
N CYS A 51 -8.06 3.80 2.97
CA CYS A 51 -7.74 5.17 3.39
C CYS A 51 -8.79 5.73 4.38
N ILE A 52 -10.07 5.57 4.09
CA ILE A 52 -11.17 6.02 4.97
C ILE A 52 -11.11 5.27 6.30
N LEU A 53 -10.90 3.95 6.27
CA LEU A 53 -10.77 3.13 7.48
C LEU A 53 -9.57 3.57 8.32
N SER A 54 -8.44 3.84 7.68
CA SER A 54 -7.21 4.34 8.34
C SER A 54 -7.44 5.69 9.01
N LEU A 55 -8.14 6.61 8.35
CA LEU A 55 -8.54 7.89 8.93
C LEU A 55 -9.50 7.71 10.10
N GLY A 56 -10.48 6.81 9.96
CA GLY A 56 -11.38 6.46 11.05
C GLY A 56 -10.64 5.93 12.28
N LEU A 57 -9.69 5.00 12.09
CA LEU A 57 -8.84 4.51 13.17
C LEU A 57 -7.95 5.61 13.78
N LEU A 58 -7.54 6.59 12.98
CA LEU A 58 -6.74 7.71 13.47
C LEU A 58 -7.58 8.64 14.36
N VAL A 59 -8.82 8.93 13.99
CA VAL A 59 -9.73 9.80 14.73
C VAL A 59 -10.30 9.11 15.98
N PHE A 60 -10.80 7.89 15.81
CA PHE A 60 -11.48 7.13 16.86
C PHE A 60 -10.57 6.18 17.64
N GLY A 61 -9.32 6.02 17.22
CA GLY A 61 -8.38 5.05 17.79
C GLY A 61 -8.13 5.24 19.29
N ASN A 62 -8.10 6.49 19.78
CA ASN A 62 -7.95 6.78 21.19
C ASN A 62 -9.19 6.36 22.01
N MET A 63 -10.39 6.50 21.46
CA MET A 63 -11.64 6.10 22.09
C MET A 63 -11.74 4.55 22.15
N ILE A 64 -11.36 3.87 21.07
CA ILE A 64 -11.31 2.41 21.02
C ILE A 64 -10.26 1.87 22.00
N GLN A 65 -9.09 2.50 22.07
CA GLN A 65 -8.04 2.11 23.01
C GLN A 65 -8.48 2.29 24.48
N ALA A 66 -9.13 3.40 24.82
CA ALA A 66 -9.67 3.65 26.16
C ALA A 66 -10.71 2.58 26.53
N PHE A 67 -11.60 2.21 25.61
CA PHE A 67 -12.60 1.17 25.82
C PHE A 67 -11.95 -0.22 26.02
N MET A 68 -10.93 -0.56 25.23
CA MET A 68 -10.21 -1.83 25.34
C MET A 68 -9.42 -1.93 26.64
N VAL A 69 -8.73 -0.86 27.04
CA VAL A 69 -7.95 -0.81 28.29
C VAL A 69 -8.87 -0.94 29.51
N SER A 70 -10.07 -0.36 29.48
CA SER A 70 -11.04 -0.51 30.57
C SER A 70 -11.55 -1.94 30.74
N ARG A 71 -11.54 -2.75 29.68
CA ARG A 71 -12.02 -4.15 29.67
C ARG A 71 -10.90 -5.16 29.93
N PHE A 72 -9.66 -4.84 29.53
CA PHE A 72 -8.49 -5.72 29.62
C PHE A 72 -7.26 -4.94 30.09
N PRO A 73 -6.99 -4.89 31.41
CA PRO A 73 -5.92 -4.06 31.98
C PRO A 73 -4.49 -4.49 31.58
N THR A 74 -4.32 -5.68 31.05
CA THR A 74 -3.02 -6.21 30.58
C THR A 74 -2.55 -5.66 29.22
N THR A 75 -3.38 -4.91 28.51
CA THR A 75 -3.09 -4.40 27.16
C THR A 75 -2.33 -3.08 27.12
N HIS A 76 -1.85 -2.58 28.27
CA HIS A 76 -1.08 -1.32 28.33
C HIS A 76 0.22 -1.31 27.53
N ILE A 77 0.77 -2.46 27.14
CA ILE A 77 2.10 -2.58 26.54
C ILE A 77 2.03 -2.58 25.00
N ILE A 78 0.89 -2.92 24.42
CA ILE A 78 0.78 -3.05 22.98
C ILE A 78 0.00 -1.85 22.42
N ASN A 79 0.64 -1.11 21.53
CA ASN A 79 -0.01 -0.03 20.78
C ASN A 79 -0.99 -0.65 19.77
N PHE A 80 -2.19 -1.00 20.26
CA PHE A 80 -3.24 -1.74 19.53
C PHE A 80 -3.53 -1.08 18.17
N ARG A 81 -3.44 0.25 18.14
CA ARG A 81 -3.63 1.06 16.92
C ARG A 81 -2.58 0.79 15.86
N ALA A 82 -1.29 0.70 16.28
CA ALA A 82 -0.19 0.41 15.34
C ALA A 82 -0.29 -1.01 14.79
N LEU A 83 -0.68 -1.97 15.63
CA LEU A 83 -0.87 -3.36 15.22
C LEU A 83 -2.00 -3.51 14.20
N TRP A 84 -3.15 -2.86 14.42
CA TRP A 84 -4.26 -2.86 13.45
C TRP A 84 -3.88 -2.19 12.12
N ALA A 85 -3.18 -1.06 12.18
CA ALA A 85 -2.71 -0.38 10.98
C ALA A 85 -1.75 -1.27 10.17
N LEU A 86 -0.83 -1.96 10.85
CA LEU A 86 0.10 -2.90 10.24
C LEU A 86 -0.64 -4.08 9.60
N MET A 87 -1.60 -4.70 10.30
CA MET A 87 -2.41 -5.79 9.78
C MET A 87 -3.19 -5.40 8.52
N ILE A 88 -3.86 -4.25 8.55
CA ILE A 88 -4.62 -3.72 7.40
C ILE A 88 -3.68 -3.52 6.21
N LEU A 89 -2.49 -2.98 6.44
CA LEU A 89 -1.53 -2.69 5.39
C LEU A 89 -0.94 -3.97 4.78
N ILE A 90 -0.65 -4.99 5.61
CA ILE A 90 -0.22 -6.31 5.11
C ILE A 90 -1.31 -6.93 4.24
N ILE A 91 -2.56 -6.93 4.70
CA ILE A 91 -3.69 -7.47 3.93
C ILE A 91 -3.85 -6.72 2.61
N PHE A 92 -3.69 -5.41 2.62
CA PHE A 92 -3.76 -4.57 1.43
C PHE A 92 -2.68 -4.91 0.41
N PHE A 93 -1.40 -4.97 0.82
CA PHE A 93 -0.30 -5.34 -0.08
C PHE A 93 -0.42 -6.80 -0.56
N LEU A 94 -0.83 -7.71 0.32
CA LEU A 94 -1.09 -9.10 -0.03
C LEU A 94 -2.17 -9.20 -1.11
N GLY A 95 -3.24 -8.43 -0.97
CA GLY A 95 -4.30 -8.32 -1.97
C GLY A 95 -3.76 -7.81 -3.32
N ILE A 96 -2.96 -6.74 -3.31
CA ILE A 96 -2.34 -6.22 -4.54
C ILE A 96 -1.50 -7.29 -5.22
N TYR A 97 -0.61 -7.97 -4.51
CA TYR A 97 0.28 -8.96 -5.11
C TYR A 97 -0.42 -10.23 -5.59
N THR A 98 -1.55 -10.59 -5.00
CA THR A 98 -2.27 -11.82 -5.33
C THR A 98 -3.26 -11.64 -6.47
N PHE A 99 -4.02 -10.54 -6.46
CA PHE A 99 -5.18 -10.40 -7.34
C PHE A 99 -4.98 -9.42 -8.49
N VAL A 100 -4.07 -8.45 -8.36
CA VAL A 100 -3.82 -7.47 -9.44
C VAL A 100 -3.11 -8.11 -10.65
N PRO A 101 -2.13 -9.03 -10.48
CA PRO A 101 -1.54 -9.72 -11.61
C PRO A 101 -2.54 -10.56 -12.39
N ASP A 102 -2.27 -10.77 -13.68
CA ASP A 102 -3.16 -11.50 -14.60
C ASP A 102 -3.35 -12.97 -14.21
N LYS A 103 -2.37 -13.58 -13.57
CA LYS A 103 -2.50 -14.89 -12.92
C LYS A 103 -2.67 -14.72 -11.43
N SER A 104 -3.70 -15.36 -10.87
CA SER A 104 -3.83 -15.49 -9.41
C SER A 104 -2.64 -16.24 -8.84
N LEU A 105 -1.91 -15.59 -7.98
CA LEU A 105 -0.74 -16.15 -7.30
C LEU A 105 -1.17 -16.71 -5.95
N LYS A 106 -0.46 -17.73 -5.45
CA LYS A 106 -0.77 -18.30 -4.13
C LYS A 106 -0.46 -17.27 -3.05
N LEU A 107 -1.37 -17.08 -2.11
CA LEU A 107 -1.25 -16.13 -1.00
C LEU A 107 0.04 -16.30 -0.18
N ARG A 108 0.45 -17.56 0.05
CA ARG A 108 1.67 -17.88 0.81
C ARG A 108 2.93 -17.34 0.15
N ASP A 109 3.01 -17.43 -1.16
CA ASP A 109 4.17 -16.98 -1.93
C ASP A 109 4.28 -15.44 -1.96
N GLN A 110 3.19 -14.75 -1.66
CA GLN A 110 3.11 -13.29 -1.67
C GLN A 110 3.32 -12.65 -0.29
N LEU A 111 3.34 -13.46 0.78
CA LEU A 111 3.53 -12.99 2.15
C LEU A 111 4.85 -12.25 2.38
N PRO A 112 6.03 -12.77 1.98
CA PRO A 112 7.30 -12.12 2.29
C PRO A 112 7.41 -10.72 1.69
N GLY A 113 6.97 -10.54 0.44
CA GLY A 113 6.95 -9.23 -0.19
C GLY A 113 5.90 -8.30 0.41
N ALA A 114 4.73 -8.81 0.82
CA ALA A 114 3.72 -7.99 1.49
C ALA A 114 4.23 -7.46 2.84
N VAL A 115 4.90 -8.28 3.63
CA VAL A 115 5.52 -7.88 4.89
C VAL A 115 6.64 -6.86 4.64
N PHE A 116 7.54 -7.15 3.68
CA PHE A 116 8.61 -6.22 3.30
C PHE A 116 8.07 -4.87 2.88
N SER A 117 7.07 -4.84 2.00
CA SER A 117 6.47 -3.60 1.51
C SER A 117 5.76 -2.82 2.62
N THR A 118 5.11 -3.52 3.54
CA THR A 118 4.48 -2.89 4.71
C THR A 118 5.51 -2.22 5.61
N VAL A 119 6.56 -2.94 5.98
CA VAL A 119 7.63 -2.41 6.84
C VAL A 119 8.38 -1.28 6.12
N GLY A 120 8.74 -1.49 4.86
CA GLY A 120 9.43 -0.49 4.04
C GLY A 120 8.60 0.79 3.88
N TRP A 121 7.29 0.66 3.63
CA TRP A 121 6.40 1.81 3.52
C TRP A 121 6.24 2.57 4.84
N MET A 122 6.11 1.86 5.95
CA MET A 122 6.04 2.48 7.28
C MET A 122 7.36 3.19 7.64
N ALA A 123 8.49 2.53 7.43
CA ALA A 123 9.81 3.10 7.69
C ALA A 123 10.07 4.34 6.82
N PHE A 124 9.76 4.25 5.53
CA PHE A 124 9.90 5.39 4.62
C PHE A 124 8.97 6.54 5.00
N SER A 125 7.70 6.27 5.31
CA SER A 125 6.74 7.31 5.71
C SER A 125 7.16 7.99 7.00
N PHE A 126 7.73 7.26 7.95
CA PHE A 126 8.30 7.81 9.18
C PHE A 126 9.51 8.70 8.88
N ALA A 127 10.47 8.20 8.10
CA ALA A 127 11.66 8.97 7.70
C ALA A 127 11.29 10.25 6.92
N PHE A 128 10.31 10.14 6.01
CA PHE A 128 9.80 11.27 5.25
C PHE A 128 9.12 12.32 6.13
N SER A 129 8.36 11.89 7.13
CA SER A 129 7.76 12.77 8.14
C SER A 129 8.80 13.51 8.96
N LEU A 130 9.86 12.81 9.39
CA LEU A 130 11.00 13.44 10.09
C LEU A 130 11.71 14.47 9.21
N TYR A 131 11.99 14.11 7.97
CA TYR A 131 12.61 15.02 7.00
C TYR A 131 11.77 16.30 6.85
N PHE A 132 10.46 16.15 6.66
CA PHE A 132 9.56 17.29 6.48
C PHE A 132 9.47 18.16 7.73
N SER A 133 9.43 17.58 8.93
CA SER A 133 9.34 18.35 10.17
C SER A 133 10.61 19.14 10.48
N HIS A 134 11.79 18.63 10.09
CA HIS A 134 13.07 19.27 10.40
C HIS A 134 13.53 20.26 9.34
N ILE A 135 13.32 19.97 8.05
CA ILE A 135 13.87 20.74 6.93
C ILE A 135 12.78 21.55 6.22
N GLY A 136 11.57 20.99 6.08
CA GLY A 136 10.50 21.58 5.28
C GLY A 136 9.71 22.69 5.96
N GLY A 137 9.67 22.70 7.30
CA GLY A 137 8.68 23.53 8.04
C GLY A 137 8.99 25.01 8.13
N LYS A 138 10.25 25.46 7.95
CA LYS A 138 10.60 26.85 8.22
C LYS A 138 11.08 27.66 7.02
N ASN A 139 11.68 27.05 6.01
CA ASN A 139 12.34 27.81 4.92
C ASN A 139 11.69 27.62 3.52
N TYR A 140 10.98 26.52 3.27
CA TYR A 140 10.46 26.20 1.94
C TYR A 140 9.08 26.82 1.64
N SER A 141 8.29 27.07 2.67
CA SER A 141 6.92 27.59 2.52
C SER A 141 6.85 29.02 1.97
N TYR A 142 7.92 29.80 2.15
CA TYR A 142 7.90 31.22 1.81
C TYR A 142 8.15 31.50 0.32
N MET A 143 8.94 30.69 -0.39
CA MET A 143 9.33 31.01 -1.78
C MET A 143 8.53 30.24 -2.85
N TYR A 144 8.11 29.02 -2.58
CA TYR A 144 7.49 28.16 -3.60
C TYR A 144 6.12 27.58 -3.21
N GLY A 145 5.61 27.83 -2.03
CA GLY A 145 4.25 27.51 -1.57
C GLY A 145 3.70 26.16 -2.02
N SER A 146 2.65 26.19 -2.83
CA SER A 146 1.97 24.98 -3.33
C SER A 146 2.81 24.09 -4.25
N LEU A 147 3.79 24.65 -4.97
CA LEU A 147 4.66 23.88 -5.86
C LEU A 147 5.53 22.88 -5.07
N THR A 148 6.03 23.29 -3.91
CA THR A 148 6.80 22.41 -3.02
C THR A 148 5.97 21.22 -2.56
N ALA A 149 4.70 21.45 -2.21
CA ALA A 149 3.79 20.38 -1.78
C ALA A 149 3.56 19.35 -2.89
N ILE A 150 3.42 19.80 -4.14
CA ILE A 150 3.25 18.91 -5.30
C ILE A 150 4.51 18.08 -5.52
N VAL A 151 5.70 18.70 -5.50
CA VAL A 151 6.97 17.99 -5.69
C VAL A 151 7.20 16.95 -4.60
N LEU A 152 6.94 17.30 -3.34
CA LEU A 152 7.06 16.38 -2.20
C LEU A 152 6.07 15.21 -2.30
N LEU A 153 4.83 15.47 -2.73
CA LEU A 153 3.85 14.42 -2.96
C LEU A 153 4.29 13.46 -4.07
N LEU A 154 4.81 13.99 -5.18
CA LEU A 154 5.30 13.16 -6.28
C LEU A 154 6.51 12.32 -5.85
N LEU A 155 7.43 12.90 -5.08
CA LEU A 155 8.57 12.20 -4.53
C LEU A 155 8.12 11.07 -3.58
N TRP A 156 7.17 11.34 -2.70
CA TRP A 156 6.61 10.35 -1.79
C TRP A 156 5.94 9.19 -2.57
N LEU A 157 5.12 9.51 -3.57
CA LEU A 157 4.49 8.50 -4.43
C LEU A 157 5.53 7.67 -5.19
N TYR A 158 6.60 8.29 -5.69
CA TYR A 158 7.68 7.59 -6.37
C TYR A 158 8.31 6.51 -5.48
N PHE A 159 8.68 6.86 -4.25
CA PHE A 159 9.25 5.89 -3.30
C PHE A 159 8.25 4.81 -2.89
N CYS A 160 6.97 5.15 -2.72
CA CYS A 160 5.92 4.17 -2.47
C CYS A 160 5.83 3.13 -3.59
N MET A 161 5.92 3.56 -4.86
CA MET A 161 5.96 2.66 -6.00
C MET A 161 7.23 1.82 -6.04
N CYS A 162 8.40 2.38 -5.73
CA CYS A 162 9.64 1.62 -5.63
C CYS A 162 9.51 0.50 -4.59
N ILE A 163 9.03 0.79 -3.39
CA ILE A 163 8.85 -0.19 -2.32
C ILE A 163 7.89 -1.30 -2.76
N LEU A 164 6.79 -0.94 -3.43
CA LEU A 164 5.83 -1.90 -3.96
C LEU A 164 6.48 -2.85 -4.97
N PHE A 165 7.25 -2.35 -5.92
CA PHE A 165 7.91 -3.19 -6.91
C PHE A 165 9.03 -4.05 -6.32
N PHE A 166 9.81 -3.53 -5.39
CA PHE A 166 10.79 -4.32 -4.65
C PHE A 166 10.13 -5.49 -3.88
N GLY A 167 8.98 -5.24 -3.25
CA GLY A 167 8.22 -6.31 -2.60
C GLY A 167 7.74 -7.39 -3.59
N ALA A 168 7.31 -6.98 -4.79
CA ALA A 168 6.94 -7.93 -5.84
C ALA A 168 8.15 -8.77 -6.30
N GLU A 169 9.31 -8.16 -6.40
CA GLU A 169 10.55 -8.82 -6.81
C GLU A 169 11.03 -9.82 -5.74
N ILE A 170 10.90 -9.46 -4.46
CA ILE A 170 11.14 -10.40 -3.35
C ILE A 170 10.23 -11.61 -3.44
N ASN A 171 8.95 -11.45 -3.75
CA ASN A 171 8.02 -12.56 -3.94
C ASN A 171 8.43 -13.45 -5.12
N TYR A 172 8.89 -12.86 -6.20
CA TYR A 172 9.38 -13.60 -7.37
C TYR A 172 10.59 -14.46 -7.01
N PHE A 173 11.61 -13.87 -6.36
CA PHE A 173 12.80 -14.59 -5.90
C PHE A 173 12.48 -15.64 -4.83
N TRP A 174 11.57 -15.34 -3.92
CA TRP A 174 11.14 -16.31 -2.90
C TRP A 174 10.59 -17.59 -3.52
N LYS A 175 9.77 -17.44 -4.55
CA LYS A 175 9.21 -18.57 -5.30
C LYS A 175 10.28 -19.35 -6.05
N GLU A 176 11.33 -18.70 -6.54
CA GLU A 176 12.45 -19.34 -7.23
C GLU A 176 13.37 -20.09 -6.27
N LEU A 177 13.60 -19.55 -5.07
CA LEU A 177 14.45 -20.16 -4.04
C LEU A 177 13.77 -21.34 -3.34
N PHE A 178 12.44 -21.34 -3.21
CA PHE A 178 11.68 -22.40 -2.52
C PHE A 178 10.65 -23.08 -3.46
N PRO A 179 11.08 -23.76 -4.52
CA PRO A 179 10.18 -24.38 -5.49
C PRO A 179 9.44 -25.63 -4.94
N GLY A 180 9.77 -26.10 -3.76
CA GLY A 180 9.26 -27.34 -3.19
C GLY A 180 7.94 -27.25 -2.42
N GLU A 181 7.49 -26.06 -2.02
CA GLU A 181 6.23 -25.90 -1.26
C GLU A 181 5.01 -25.62 -2.15
N THR A 182 5.18 -25.57 -3.46
CA THR A 182 4.12 -25.19 -4.42
C THR A 182 3.58 -26.34 -5.27
N LYS A 183 3.95 -27.60 -4.95
CA LYS A 183 3.35 -28.78 -5.61
C LYS A 183 2.22 -29.33 -4.72
N GLU A 184 1.06 -28.69 -4.77
CA GLU A 184 -0.27 -29.29 -4.59
C GLU A 184 -1.34 -28.35 -5.16
#